data_ba67d2ca07b822520787f3b16bc47ff8
#
_entry.id   ba67d2ca07b822520787f3b16bc47ff8
#
_cell.length_a   1.000
_cell.length_b   1.000
_cell.length_c   1.000
_cell.angle_alpha   90.00
_cell.angle_beta   90.00
_cell.angle_gamma   90.00
#
_symmetry.space_group_name_H-M   'P 1'
#
loop_
_entity.id
_entity.type
_entity.pdbx_description
1 polymer ?
#
loop_
_entity_poly.entity_id
_entity_poly.type
_entity_poly.pdbx_seq_one_letter_code
_entity_poly.pdbx_strand_id
1 'polypeptide(L)'
;RVGKKALFEDVNIKFTEGNCYGLIGANGAGKSTFLKILSGQLETTNGDITITPGQRLSFLQQDHFKYDAYQVLDTVIMGNARLYEIMKEKEAIYAKEDFTDEDGMKASELEGEFAAMNGWEAESDAATLLNGLGIPVEMHYEMMKNLNGPEKVKVLLAQALFGNPDILLLDEPTNHLDLDAIAWLEEFLINFDNTVIVVSHDRYFLNKVCTNIADIDYGKIQLYAGNYDFWYESSQLMVKQMKEANRKKEEKIKELQEFIQRFSANASKSKQATSRKRALEKIELDDIRPSSRKYPYIDFRPFREIGNEVLTVENLSKTIDGEKILDGISFTLTRDNKVALVGPNERAKTVLFQILSGQMEPDEGSYKWGLTTTQSY
;
A
#
# COMPACT_ATOMS: atom_id res chain seq x y z
N ARG A 1 -19.55 -3.92 -8.71
CA ARG A 1 -20.33 -4.17 -7.46
C ARG A 1 -19.82 -5.40 -6.76
N VAL A 2 -19.79 -5.38 -5.45
CA VAL A 2 -19.58 -6.59 -4.64
C VAL A 2 -20.91 -6.91 -3.95
N GLY A 3 -21.58 -7.97 -4.41
CA GLY A 3 -22.95 -8.26 -4.05
C GLY A 3 -23.90 -7.10 -4.46
N LYS A 4 -24.69 -6.62 -3.50
CA LYS A 4 -25.66 -5.51 -3.75
C LYS A 4 -25.05 -4.10 -3.66
N LYS A 5 -23.82 -3.96 -3.13
CA LYS A 5 -23.18 -2.66 -2.90
C LYS A 5 -22.30 -2.28 -4.11
N ALA A 6 -22.57 -1.10 -4.69
CA ALA A 6 -21.63 -0.48 -5.60
C ALA A 6 -20.46 0.10 -4.80
N LEU A 7 -19.23 -0.30 -5.12
CA LEU A 7 -18.03 0.25 -4.51
C LEU A 7 -17.63 1.57 -5.19
N PHE A 8 -17.72 1.59 -6.53
CA PHE A 8 -17.48 2.77 -7.36
C PHE A 8 -18.30 2.67 -8.65
N GLU A 9 -18.67 3.82 -9.19
CA GLU A 9 -19.49 3.98 -10.40
C GLU A 9 -18.94 5.12 -11.27
N ASP A 10 -19.15 5.03 -12.58
CA ASP A 10 -18.76 6.06 -13.56
C ASP A 10 -17.28 6.43 -13.50
N VAL A 11 -16.41 5.42 -13.36
CA VAL A 11 -14.96 5.61 -13.33
C VAL A 11 -14.46 5.76 -14.76
N ASN A 12 -13.95 6.96 -15.09
CA ASN A 12 -13.33 7.27 -16.37
C ASN A 12 -11.96 7.88 -16.09
N ILE A 13 -10.93 7.04 -16.01
CA ILE A 13 -9.56 7.42 -15.69
C ILE A 13 -8.58 6.79 -16.65
N LYS A 14 -7.45 7.44 -16.85
CA LYS A 14 -6.34 6.95 -17.64
C LYS A 14 -5.07 7.02 -16.81
N PHE A 15 -4.39 5.89 -16.69
CA PHE A 15 -3.04 5.81 -16.16
C PHE A 15 -2.03 5.93 -17.30
N THR A 16 -0.98 6.72 -17.10
CA THR A 16 0.05 6.96 -18.11
C THR A 16 1.42 6.52 -17.60
N GLU A 17 2.25 6.10 -18.52
CA GLU A 17 3.62 5.68 -18.28
C GLU A 17 4.44 6.79 -17.59
N GLY A 18 5.45 6.38 -16.81
CA GLY A 18 6.31 7.30 -16.08
C GLY A 18 5.71 7.85 -14.78
N ASN A 19 4.54 7.36 -14.35
CA ASN A 19 3.88 7.81 -13.14
C ASN A 19 3.69 6.68 -12.13
N CYS A 20 3.82 7.04 -10.85
CA CYS A 20 3.44 6.21 -9.73
C CYS A 20 2.16 6.76 -9.09
N TYR A 21 1.08 6.00 -9.19
CA TYR A 21 -0.24 6.36 -8.67
C TYR A 21 -0.47 5.73 -7.31
N GLY A 22 -0.61 6.55 -6.27
CA GLY A 22 -1.04 6.09 -4.94
C GLY A 22 -2.56 5.98 -4.88
N LEU A 23 -3.09 4.78 -4.79
CA LEU A 23 -4.53 4.53 -4.66
C LEU A 23 -4.93 4.62 -3.18
N ILE A 24 -5.67 5.64 -2.83
CA ILE A 24 -6.10 5.91 -1.47
C ILE A 24 -7.62 5.87 -1.32
N GLY A 25 -8.10 5.71 -0.10
CA GLY A 25 -9.52 5.64 0.22
C GLY A 25 -9.75 5.06 1.61
N ALA A 26 -10.97 5.17 2.12
CA ALA A 26 -11.35 4.57 3.39
C ALA A 26 -11.19 3.04 3.37
N ASN A 27 -11.13 2.42 4.54
CA ASN A 27 -11.18 0.96 4.64
C ASN A 27 -12.52 0.46 4.08
N GLY A 28 -12.45 -0.54 3.19
CA GLY A 28 -13.62 -1.05 2.49
C GLY A 28 -14.13 -0.18 1.32
N ALA A 29 -13.38 0.86 0.91
CA ALA A 29 -13.71 1.67 -0.28
C ALA A 29 -13.55 0.91 -1.60
N GLY A 30 -12.84 -0.21 -1.60
CA GLY A 30 -12.66 -1.04 -2.79
C GLY A 30 -11.27 -0.95 -3.43
N LYS A 31 -10.24 -0.47 -2.72
CA LYS A 31 -8.87 -0.34 -3.24
C LYS A 31 -8.33 -1.65 -3.83
N SER A 32 -8.25 -2.70 -3.01
CA SER A 32 -7.79 -4.04 -3.47
C SER A 32 -8.72 -4.65 -4.53
N THR A 33 -10.03 -4.38 -4.44
CA THR A 33 -10.98 -4.80 -5.48
C THR A 33 -10.68 -4.13 -6.81
N PHE A 34 -10.34 -2.84 -6.79
CA PHE A 34 -9.96 -2.11 -8.00
C PHE A 34 -8.68 -2.67 -8.63
N LEU A 35 -7.64 -2.97 -7.82
CA LEU A 35 -6.44 -3.63 -8.33
C LEU A 35 -6.72 -5.01 -8.94
N LYS A 36 -7.59 -5.81 -8.31
CA LYS A 36 -8.01 -7.13 -8.86
C LYS A 36 -8.76 -7.00 -10.18
N ILE A 37 -9.55 -5.94 -10.34
CA ILE A 37 -10.23 -5.66 -11.61
C ILE A 37 -9.20 -5.26 -12.68
N LEU A 38 -8.26 -4.38 -12.37
CA LEU A 38 -7.19 -3.98 -13.30
C LEU A 38 -6.31 -5.16 -13.72
N SER A 39 -6.06 -6.10 -12.81
CA SER A 39 -5.26 -7.31 -13.10
C SER A 39 -6.02 -8.42 -13.84
N GLY A 40 -7.32 -8.22 -14.09
CA GLY A 40 -8.18 -9.24 -14.72
C GLY A 40 -8.57 -10.40 -13.80
N GLN A 41 -8.25 -10.35 -12.49
CA GLN A 41 -8.64 -11.39 -11.53
C GLN A 41 -10.13 -11.29 -11.12
N LEU A 42 -10.73 -10.14 -11.37
CA LEU A 42 -12.15 -9.88 -11.11
C LEU A 42 -12.76 -9.12 -12.29
N GLU A 43 -13.89 -9.62 -12.77
CA GLU A 43 -14.61 -8.97 -13.87
C GLU A 43 -15.33 -7.69 -13.41
N THR A 44 -15.41 -6.72 -14.31
CA THR A 44 -16.23 -5.51 -14.12
C THR A 44 -17.72 -5.89 -14.19
N THR A 45 -18.55 -5.20 -13.42
CA THR A 45 -20.01 -5.33 -13.56
C THR A 45 -20.51 -4.63 -14.84
N ASN A 46 -19.94 -3.47 -15.13
CA ASN A 46 -20.16 -2.69 -16.33
C ASN A 46 -18.86 -1.93 -16.68
N GLY A 47 -18.69 -1.59 -17.95
CA GLY A 47 -17.52 -0.85 -18.44
C GLY A 47 -16.36 -1.76 -18.86
N ASP A 48 -15.38 -1.16 -19.49
CA ASP A 48 -14.26 -1.83 -20.10
C ASP A 48 -12.94 -1.31 -19.54
N ILE A 49 -11.95 -2.21 -19.50
CA ILE A 49 -10.55 -1.88 -19.19
C ILE A 49 -9.75 -2.15 -20.46
N THR A 50 -9.03 -1.13 -20.91
CA THR A 50 -8.15 -1.25 -22.08
C THR A 50 -6.71 -1.10 -21.63
N ILE A 51 -5.91 -2.11 -21.92
CA ILE A 51 -4.45 -2.10 -21.78
C ILE A 51 -3.84 -2.08 -23.17
N THR A 52 -2.83 -1.26 -23.39
CA THR A 52 -2.14 -1.19 -24.69
C THR A 52 -1.61 -2.57 -25.06
N PRO A 53 -1.88 -3.07 -26.28
CA PRO A 53 -1.40 -4.38 -26.70
C PRO A 53 0.11 -4.51 -26.57
N GLY A 54 0.56 -5.68 -26.10
CA GLY A 54 1.98 -5.99 -25.89
C GLY A 54 2.54 -5.54 -24.54
N GLN A 55 1.80 -4.77 -23.75
CA GLN A 55 2.21 -4.41 -22.38
C GLN A 55 2.02 -5.57 -21.41
N ARG A 56 3.03 -5.79 -20.56
CA ARG A 56 3.01 -6.79 -19.50
C ARG A 56 2.60 -6.17 -18.19
N LEU A 57 1.53 -6.70 -17.60
CA LEU A 57 1.05 -6.33 -16.28
C LEU A 57 1.57 -7.31 -15.23
N SER A 58 2.14 -6.79 -14.16
CA SER A 58 2.55 -7.55 -12.98
C SER A 58 1.70 -7.14 -11.77
N PHE A 59 1.25 -8.14 -11.03
CA PHE A 59 0.44 -7.96 -9.83
C PHE A 59 1.05 -8.69 -8.65
N LEU A 60 1.22 -8.01 -7.51
CA LEU A 60 1.73 -8.62 -6.28
C LEU A 60 0.76 -9.71 -5.79
N GLN A 61 1.23 -10.95 -5.83
CA GLN A 61 0.45 -12.12 -5.40
C GLN A 61 0.26 -12.12 -3.88
N GLN A 62 -0.93 -12.54 -3.45
CA GLN A 62 -1.28 -12.64 -2.02
C GLN A 62 -1.33 -14.08 -1.52
N ASP A 63 -1.31 -15.06 -2.41
CA ASP A 63 -1.26 -16.49 -2.04
C ASP A 63 0.18 -16.90 -1.76
N HIS A 64 0.52 -16.98 -0.49
CA HIS A 64 1.86 -17.27 -0.01
C HIS A 64 2.29 -18.73 -0.23
N PHE A 65 1.37 -19.64 -0.50
CA PHE A 65 1.66 -21.08 -0.60
C PHE A 65 1.69 -21.58 -2.05
N LYS A 66 1.27 -20.77 -2.99
CA LYS A 66 1.17 -21.14 -4.41
C LYS A 66 2.48 -21.69 -4.99
N TYR A 67 3.62 -21.21 -4.48
CA TYR A 67 4.95 -21.51 -5.01
C TYR A 67 5.78 -22.41 -4.12
N ASP A 68 5.19 -23.09 -3.14
CA ASP A 68 5.90 -23.95 -2.16
C ASP A 68 6.73 -25.06 -2.79
N ALA A 69 6.37 -25.50 -4.00
CA ALA A 69 7.08 -26.53 -4.76
C ALA A 69 8.28 -26.02 -5.57
N TYR A 70 8.57 -24.72 -5.55
CA TYR A 70 9.64 -24.11 -6.35
C TYR A 70 10.73 -23.50 -5.47
N GLN A 71 11.91 -23.33 -6.07
CA GLN A 71 12.99 -22.58 -5.44
C GLN A 71 12.68 -21.09 -5.39
N VAL A 72 13.27 -20.37 -4.45
CA VAL A 72 13.11 -18.93 -4.27
C VAL A 72 13.48 -18.16 -5.53
N LEU A 73 14.65 -18.46 -6.12
CA LEU A 73 15.12 -17.79 -7.34
C LEU A 73 14.18 -18.03 -8.54
N ASP A 74 13.77 -19.28 -8.75
CA ASP A 74 12.82 -19.65 -9.80
C ASP A 74 11.47 -18.93 -9.61
N THR A 75 11.00 -18.84 -8.39
CA THR A 75 9.75 -18.14 -8.05
C THR A 75 9.80 -16.67 -8.47
N VAL A 76 10.93 -16.00 -8.27
CA VAL A 76 11.11 -14.60 -8.71
C VAL A 76 11.08 -14.51 -10.25
N ILE A 77 11.80 -15.38 -10.94
CA ILE A 77 11.86 -15.40 -12.41
C ILE A 77 10.49 -15.69 -13.03
N MET A 78 9.63 -16.45 -12.38
CA MET A 78 8.24 -16.71 -12.79
C MET A 78 7.40 -15.43 -12.85
N GLY A 79 7.87 -14.31 -12.32
CA GLY A 79 7.27 -12.98 -12.52
C GLY A 79 7.20 -12.60 -14.00
N ASN A 80 8.11 -13.11 -14.84
CA ASN A 80 7.99 -13.12 -16.28
C ASN A 80 7.74 -14.57 -16.74
N ALA A 81 6.47 -14.95 -16.83
CA ALA A 81 6.06 -16.32 -17.12
C ALA A 81 6.67 -16.85 -18.44
N ARG A 82 6.68 -16.03 -19.49
CA ARG A 82 7.24 -16.46 -20.78
C ARG A 82 8.75 -16.72 -20.71
N LEU A 83 9.49 -15.89 -20.01
CA LEU A 83 10.93 -16.10 -19.80
C LEU A 83 11.20 -17.42 -19.06
N TYR A 84 10.46 -17.69 -18.00
CA TYR A 84 10.57 -18.92 -17.24
C TYR A 84 10.23 -20.16 -18.07
N GLU A 85 9.16 -20.11 -18.87
CA GLU A 85 8.81 -21.18 -19.81
C GLU A 85 9.94 -21.46 -20.81
N ILE A 86 10.51 -20.41 -21.40
CA ILE A 86 11.65 -20.55 -22.33
C ILE A 86 12.84 -21.22 -21.65
N MET A 87 13.17 -20.81 -20.43
CA MET A 87 14.24 -21.44 -19.67
C MET A 87 14.00 -22.94 -19.49
N LYS A 88 12.79 -23.35 -19.13
CA LYS A 88 12.44 -24.77 -18.93
C LYS A 88 12.35 -25.55 -20.24
N GLU A 89 11.82 -24.95 -21.31
CA GLU A 89 11.80 -25.57 -22.64
C GLU A 89 13.23 -25.81 -23.18
N LYS A 90 14.12 -24.84 -23.00
CA LYS A 90 15.53 -24.96 -23.39
C LYS A 90 16.21 -26.09 -22.60
N GLU A 91 16.06 -26.11 -21.25
CA GLU A 91 16.60 -27.19 -20.41
C GLU A 91 16.10 -28.56 -20.89
N ALA A 92 14.80 -28.69 -21.18
CA ALA A 92 14.20 -29.94 -21.65
C ALA A 92 14.72 -30.37 -23.03
N ILE A 93 14.93 -29.44 -23.97
CA ILE A 93 15.46 -29.73 -25.30
C ILE A 93 16.92 -30.20 -25.20
N TYR A 94 17.75 -29.47 -24.44
CA TYR A 94 19.17 -29.83 -24.31
C TYR A 94 19.41 -31.10 -23.47
N ALA A 95 18.44 -31.52 -22.66
CA ALA A 95 18.51 -32.75 -21.88
C ALA A 95 18.10 -34.01 -22.68
N LYS A 96 17.62 -33.86 -23.94
CA LYS A 96 17.24 -35.01 -24.77
C LYS A 96 18.48 -35.85 -25.20
N GLU A 97 18.37 -37.14 -25.03
CA GLU A 97 19.41 -38.08 -25.54
C GLU A 97 19.41 -38.13 -27.07
N ASP A 98 18.20 -38.06 -27.71
CA ASP A 98 17.99 -38.06 -29.14
C ASP A 98 17.71 -36.62 -29.62
N PHE A 99 18.76 -35.83 -29.73
CA PHE A 99 18.66 -34.44 -30.21
C PHE A 99 18.54 -34.41 -31.76
N THR A 100 17.44 -33.88 -32.25
CA THR A 100 17.12 -33.81 -33.71
C THR A 100 17.42 -32.44 -34.31
N ASP A 101 17.44 -32.34 -35.67
CA ASP A 101 17.56 -31.06 -36.34
C ASP A 101 16.39 -30.11 -36.04
N GLU A 102 15.18 -30.66 -35.81
CA GLU A 102 14.00 -29.88 -35.37
C GLU A 102 14.20 -29.31 -33.96
N ASP A 103 14.79 -30.09 -33.07
CA ASP A 103 15.17 -29.63 -31.73
C ASP A 103 16.21 -28.50 -31.82
N GLY A 104 17.15 -28.59 -32.73
CA GLY A 104 18.14 -27.54 -32.98
C GLY A 104 17.54 -26.25 -33.48
N MET A 105 16.56 -26.32 -34.41
CA MET A 105 15.84 -25.14 -34.89
C MET A 105 15.02 -24.49 -33.76
N LYS A 106 14.27 -25.31 -33.00
CA LYS A 106 13.49 -24.82 -31.85
C LYS A 106 14.36 -24.21 -30.77
N ALA A 107 15.50 -24.83 -30.45
CA ALA A 107 16.44 -24.28 -29.49
C ALA A 107 16.99 -22.92 -29.96
N SER A 108 17.30 -22.76 -31.24
CA SER A 108 17.78 -21.48 -31.79
C SER A 108 16.72 -20.38 -31.72
N GLU A 109 15.45 -20.71 -31.96
CA GLU A 109 14.33 -19.77 -31.83
C GLU A 109 14.17 -19.32 -30.35
N LEU A 110 14.17 -20.29 -29.43
CA LEU A 110 14.08 -20.00 -28.02
C LEU A 110 15.27 -19.19 -27.49
N GLU A 111 16.48 -19.41 -28.01
CA GLU A 111 17.65 -18.58 -27.68
C GLU A 111 17.47 -17.13 -28.15
N GLY A 112 16.87 -16.92 -29.33
CA GLY A 112 16.54 -15.59 -29.81
C GLY A 112 15.52 -14.86 -28.90
N GLU A 113 14.45 -15.55 -28.50
CA GLU A 113 13.47 -15.00 -27.55
C GLU A 113 14.11 -14.73 -26.19
N PHE A 114 14.90 -15.67 -25.68
CA PHE A 114 15.61 -15.56 -24.42
C PHE A 114 16.54 -14.34 -24.37
N ALA A 115 17.31 -14.13 -25.42
CA ALA A 115 18.17 -12.96 -25.54
C ALA A 115 17.38 -11.66 -25.64
N ALA A 116 16.25 -11.64 -26.37
CA ALA A 116 15.38 -10.47 -26.48
C ALA A 116 14.73 -10.07 -25.13
N MET A 117 14.52 -11.03 -24.23
CA MET A 117 14.02 -10.80 -22.87
C MET A 117 15.13 -10.58 -21.82
N ASN A 118 16.38 -10.39 -22.23
CA ASN A 118 17.53 -10.27 -21.36
C ASN A 118 17.71 -11.48 -20.41
N GLY A 119 17.42 -12.66 -20.91
CA GLY A 119 17.38 -13.91 -20.11
C GLY A 119 18.71 -14.28 -19.45
N TRP A 120 19.84 -13.87 -20.03
CA TRP A 120 21.19 -14.10 -19.48
C TRP A 120 21.40 -13.39 -18.14
N GLU A 121 20.70 -12.28 -17.89
CA GLU A 121 20.76 -11.52 -16.64
C GLU A 121 19.67 -11.94 -15.63
N ALA A 122 18.77 -12.86 -16.00
CA ALA A 122 17.58 -13.19 -15.21
C ALA A 122 17.90 -13.61 -13.78
N GLU A 123 18.89 -14.50 -13.57
CA GLU A 123 19.28 -14.93 -12.22
C GLU A 123 19.94 -13.80 -11.43
N SER A 124 20.77 -12.98 -12.07
CA SER A 124 21.42 -11.83 -11.45
C SER A 124 20.42 -10.77 -11.05
N ASP A 125 19.47 -10.49 -11.91
CA ASP A 125 18.39 -9.53 -11.64
C ASP A 125 17.49 -10.01 -10.49
N ALA A 126 17.11 -11.29 -10.51
CA ALA A 126 16.33 -11.90 -9.44
C ALA A 126 17.07 -11.86 -8.10
N ALA A 127 18.37 -12.17 -8.09
CA ALA A 127 19.21 -12.11 -6.90
C ALA A 127 19.32 -10.67 -6.36
N THR A 128 19.43 -9.67 -7.23
CA THR A 128 19.49 -8.26 -6.86
C THR A 128 18.20 -7.82 -6.17
N LEU A 129 17.04 -8.21 -6.70
CA LEU A 129 15.74 -7.91 -6.08
C LEU A 129 15.61 -8.58 -4.71
N LEU A 130 15.98 -9.86 -4.59
CA LEU A 130 15.93 -10.59 -3.33
C LEU A 130 16.84 -9.98 -2.26
N ASN A 131 18.08 -9.65 -2.62
CA ASN A 131 19.02 -8.99 -1.71
C ASN A 131 18.50 -7.62 -1.24
N GLY A 132 17.97 -6.83 -2.15
CA GLY A 132 17.38 -5.52 -1.83
C GLY A 132 16.23 -5.60 -0.84
N LEU A 133 15.43 -6.66 -0.91
CA LEU A 133 14.31 -6.92 -0.01
C LEU A 133 14.70 -7.68 1.28
N GLY A 134 16.00 -7.92 1.47
CA GLY A 134 16.51 -8.55 2.68
C GLY A 134 16.42 -10.08 2.73
N ILE A 135 16.36 -10.74 1.57
CA ILE A 135 16.49 -12.20 1.44
C ILE A 135 17.97 -12.51 1.12
N PRO A 136 18.74 -13.11 2.04
CA PRO A 136 20.15 -13.35 1.85
C PRO A 136 20.42 -14.42 0.79
N VAL A 137 21.63 -14.38 0.20
CA VAL A 137 22.03 -15.24 -0.94
C VAL A 137 21.88 -16.73 -0.62
N GLU A 138 22.12 -17.13 0.62
CA GLU A 138 22.02 -18.50 1.08
C GLU A 138 20.62 -19.08 0.92
N MET A 139 19.60 -18.21 0.93
CA MET A 139 18.20 -18.60 0.79
C MET A 139 17.73 -18.65 -0.67
N HIS A 140 18.49 -18.15 -1.62
CA HIS A 140 18.02 -18.03 -3.02
C HIS A 140 17.75 -19.40 -3.68
N TYR A 141 18.46 -20.45 -3.28
CA TYR A 141 18.28 -21.81 -3.79
C TYR A 141 17.44 -22.70 -2.87
N GLU A 142 16.94 -22.15 -1.75
CA GLU A 142 16.02 -22.86 -0.88
C GLU A 142 14.64 -23.02 -1.53
N MET A 143 13.91 -24.06 -1.09
CA MET A 143 12.52 -24.24 -1.51
C MET A 143 11.61 -23.24 -0.78
N MET A 144 10.65 -22.67 -1.47
CA MET A 144 9.68 -21.72 -0.89
C MET A 144 8.98 -22.26 0.35
N LYS A 145 8.68 -23.56 0.41
CA LYS A 145 8.07 -24.20 1.58
C LYS A 145 8.90 -24.10 2.87
N ASN A 146 10.22 -23.89 2.76
CA ASN A 146 11.13 -23.79 3.90
C ASN A 146 11.17 -22.37 4.49
N LEU A 147 10.65 -21.37 3.77
CA LEU A 147 10.60 -19.99 4.20
C LEU A 147 9.44 -19.75 5.17
N ASN A 148 9.62 -18.81 6.10
CA ASN A 148 8.53 -18.31 6.93
C ASN A 148 7.59 -17.38 6.14
N GLY A 149 6.43 -17.03 6.73
CA GLY A 149 5.43 -16.19 6.07
C GLY A 149 5.96 -14.83 5.60
N PRO A 150 6.63 -14.03 6.45
CA PRO A 150 7.25 -12.76 6.05
C PRO A 150 8.27 -12.88 4.92
N GLU A 151 9.11 -13.90 4.95
CA GLU A 151 10.08 -14.17 3.87
C GLU A 151 9.38 -14.50 2.54
N LYS A 152 8.32 -15.32 2.57
CA LYS A 152 7.52 -15.62 1.37
C LYS A 152 6.93 -14.35 0.77
N VAL A 153 6.43 -13.43 1.58
CA VAL A 153 5.91 -12.13 1.09
C VAL A 153 6.98 -11.32 0.38
N LYS A 154 8.20 -11.27 0.93
CA LYS A 154 9.33 -10.57 0.30
C LYS A 154 9.69 -11.20 -1.06
N VAL A 155 9.70 -12.52 -1.16
CA VAL A 155 9.95 -13.23 -2.43
C VAL A 155 8.85 -12.93 -3.46
N LEU A 156 7.59 -12.92 -3.06
CA LEU A 156 6.48 -12.57 -3.97
C LEU A 156 6.54 -11.11 -4.41
N LEU A 157 7.02 -10.21 -3.56
CA LEU A 157 7.28 -8.83 -3.96
C LEU A 157 8.41 -8.76 -4.99
N ALA A 158 9.53 -9.47 -4.78
CA ALA A 158 10.59 -9.57 -5.77
C ALA A 158 10.07 -10.13 -7.11
N GLN A 159 9.21 -11.15 -7.08
CA GLN A 159 8.54 -11.69 -8.27
C GLN A 159 7.74 -10.62 -9.01
N ALA A 160 6.96 -9.80 -8.30
CA ALA A 160 6.16 -8.74 -8.91
C ALA A 160 7.03 -7.67 -9.58
N LEU A 161 8.20 -7.34 -8.99
CA LEU A 161 9.13 -6.34 -9.52
C LEU A 161 10.00 -6.87 -10.68
N PHE A 162 10.09 -8.19 -10.84
CA PHE A 162 11.00 -8.84 -11.79
C PHE A 162 10.67 -8.54 -13.26
N GLY A 163 11.72 -8.36 -14.07
CA GLY A 163 11.62 -8.30 -15.53
C GLY A 163 11.05 -7.00 -16.07
N ASN A 164 11.12 -5.89 -15.36
CA ASN A 164 10.69 -4.56 -15.78
C ASN A 164 9.27 -4.55 -16.39
N PRO A 165 8.23 -4.88 -15.64
CA PRO A 165 6.85 -4.89 -16.14
C PRO A 165 6.43 -3.49 -16.62
N ASP A 166 5.57 -3.43 -17.65
CA ASP A 166 5.03 -2.17 -18.17
C ASP A 166 4.02 -1.55 -17.20
N ILE A 167 3.29 -2.40 -16.48
CA ILE A 167 2.31 -2.01 -15.47
C ILE A 167 2.56 -2.84 -14.22
N LEU A 168 2.80 -2.17 -13.11
CA LEU A 168 3.06 -2.78 -11.81
C LEU A 168 1.96 -2.42 -10.81
N LEU A 169 1.25 -3.44 -10.31
CA LEU A 169 0.19 -3.29 -9.31
C LEU A 169 0.65 -3.84 -7.97
N LEU A 170 0.73 -2.99 -6.95
CA LEU A 170 1.20 -3.33 -5.61
C LEU A 170 0.12 -3.05 -4.57
N ASP A 171 -0.30 -4.08 -3.85
CA ASP A 171 -1.25 -3.97 -2.73
C ASP A 171 -0.50 -4.19 -1.41
N GLU A 172 -0.34 -3.12 -0.63
CA GLU A 172 0.38 -3.07 0.66
C GLU A 172 1.81 -3.64 0.60
N PRO A 173 2.68 -3.17 -0.33
CA PRO A 173 3.98 -3.78 -0.57
C PRO A 173 4.98 -3.59 0.59
N THR A 174 4.73 -2.65 1.49
CA THR A 174 5.60 -2.36 2.65
C THR A 174 5.34 -3.29 3.84
N ASN A 175 4.28 -4.09 3.80
CA ASN A 175 3.99 -5.04 4.86
C ASN A 175 5.11 -6.08 4.99
N HIS A 176 5.50 -6.36 6.22
CA HIS A 176 6.58 -7.30 6.59
C HIS A 176 8.00 -6.91 6.11
N LEU A 177 8.18 -5.68 5.62
CA LEU A 177 9.49 -5.13 5.30
C LEU A 177 10.07 -4.40 6.52
N ASP A 178 11.38 -4.53 6.73
CA ASP A 178 12.14 -3.67 7.62
C ASP A 178 12.45 -2.31 6.95
N LEU A 179 13.03 -1.39 7.69
CA LEU A 179 13.31 -0.03 7.20
C LEU A 179 14.27 -0.02 6.01
N ASP A 180 15.24 -0.92 5.98
CA ASP A 180 16.23 -0.98 4.89
C ASP A 180 15.58 -1.49 3.60
N ALA A 181 14.74 -2.52 3.70
CA ALA A 181 13.97 -3.04 2.58
C ALA A 181 12.93 -2.03 2.06
N ILE A 182 12.29 -1.28 2.95
CA ILE A 182 11.39 -0.17 2.56
C ILE A 182 12.16 0.91 1.81
N ALA A 183 13.32 1.33 2.33
CA ALA A 183 14.15 2.35 1.68
C ALA A 183 14.62 1.89 0.29
N TRP A 184 15.00 0.63 0.16
CA TRP A 184 15.36 0.04 -1.13
C TRP A 184 14.18 0.02 -2.11
N LEU A 185 12.98 -0.39 -1.65
CA LEU A 185 11.77 -0.39 -2.47
C LEU A 185 11.37 1.02 -2.93
N GLU A 186 11.49 2.01 -2.04
CA GLU A 186 11.26 3.42 -2.38
C GLU A 186 12.18 3.87 -3.52
N GLU A 187 13.48 3.59 -3.41
CA GLU A 187 14.46 3.93 -4.44
C GLU A 187 14.17 3.20 -5.76
N PHE A 188 13.82 1.92 -5.69
CA PHE A 188 13.40 1.14 -6.87
C PHE A 188 12.21 1.78 -7.57
N LEU A 189 11.16 2.14 -6.85
CA LEU A 189 9.94 2.73 -7.44
C LEU A 189 10.15 4.16 -7.97
N ILE A 190 11.00 4.96 -7.31
CA ILE A 190 11.37 6.31 -7.79
C ILE A 190 12.08 6.23 -9.14
N ASN A 191 12.94 5.23 -9.33
CA ASN A 191 13.70 5.02 -10.56
C ASN A 191 12.98 4.14 -11.59
N PHE A 192 11.75 3.71 -11.31
CA PHE A 192 10.96 2.86 -12.20
C PHE A 192 10.25 3.71 -13.26
N ASP A 193 10.59 3.51 -14.53
CA ASP A 193 10.14 4.37 -15.63
C ASP A 193 8.72 4.06 -16.15
N ASN A 194 8.16 2.92 -15.79
CA ASN A 194 6.86 2.47 -16.28
C ASN A 194 5.71 2.87 -15.31
N THR A 195 4.52 2.33 -15.54
CA THR A 195 3.34 2.66 -14.73
C THR A 195 3.30 1.84 -13.45
N VAL A 196 3.15 2.52 -12.31
CA VAL A 196 2.92 1.87 -11.00
C VAL A 196 1.59 2.34 -10.42
N ILE A 197 0.81 1.39 -9.90
CA ILE A 197 -0.37 1.67 -9.08
C ILE A 197 -0.16 0.96 -7.74
N VAL A 198 -0.06 1.72 -6.67
CA VAL A 198 0.24 1.20 -5.34
C VAL A 198 -0.85 1.58 -4.33
N VAL A 199 -1.28 0.60 -3.55
CA VAL A 199 -2.09 0.79 -2.34
C VAL A 199 -1.18 0.66 -1.14
N SER A 200 -1.18 1.63 -0.25
CA SER A 200 -0.49 1.55 1.04
C SER A 200 -1.19 2.40 2.10
N HIS A 201 -1.09 1.96 3.34
CA HIS A 201 -1.47 2.75 4.51
C HIS A 201 -0.31 3.61 5.04
N ASP A 202 0.89 3.38 4.56
CA ASP A 202 2.07 4.17 4.89
C ASP A 202 2.10 5.48 4.09
N ARG A 203 1.73 6.58 4.76
CA ARG A 203 1.68 7.92 4.15
C ARG A 203 3.06 8.43 3.76
N TYR A 204 4.08 8.11 4.54
CA TYR A 204 5.45 8.52 4.24
C TYR A 204 5.93 7.86 2.96
N PHE A 205 5.71 6.55 2.83
CA PHE A 205 6.02 5.80 1.62
C PHE A 205 5.29 6.37 0.39
N LEU A 206 3.96 6.57 0.48
CA LEU A 206 3.19 7.16 -0.62
C LEU A 206 3.68 8.56 -1.00
N ASN A 207 4.00 9.39 0.00
CA ASN A 207 4.50 10.74 -0.24
C ASN A 207 5.83 10.75 -0.98
N LYS A 208 6.67 9.77 -0.72
CA LYS A 208 8.00 9.66 -1.31
C LYS A 208 8.00 9.10 -2.73
N VAL A 209 7.17 8.11 -3.02
CA VAL A 209 7.19 7.38 -4.30
C VAL A 209 6.14 7.85 -5.31
N CYS A 210 5.01 8.40 -4.86
CA CYS A 210 3.91 8.74 -5.76
C CYS A 210 4.10 10.08 -6.47
N THR A 211 3.82 10.08 -7.77
CA THR A 211 3.71 11.29 -8.60
C THR A 211 2.27 11.78 -8.69
N ASN A 212 1.30 10.90 -8.51
CA ASN A 212 -0.13 11.15 -8.58
C ASN A 212 -0.86 10.38 -7.47
N ILE A 213 -2.02 10.89 -7.09
CA ILE A 213 -2.92 10.22 -6.15
C ILE A 213 -4.24 9.92 -6.87
N ALA A 214 -4.69 8.65 -6.76
CA ALA A 214 -6.02 8.21 -7.16
C ALA A 214 -6.87 8.03 -5.90
N ASP A 215 -7.82 8.92 -5.70
CA ASP A 215 -8.65 8.96 -4.49
C ASP A 215 -10.00 8.28 -4.73
N ILE A 216 -10.27 7.22 -3.96
CA ILE A 216 -11.59 6.55 -3.94
C ILE A 216 -12.39 7.11 -2.78
N ASP A 217 -13.35 7.98 -3.10
CA ASP A 217 -14.29 8.50 -2.12
C ASP A 217 -15.69 8.66 -2.74
N TYR A 218 -16.74 8.46 -1.94
CA TYR A 218 -18.15 8.52 -2.35
C TYR A 218 -18.52 7.66 -3.57
N GLY A 219 -17.82 6.55 -3.75
CA GLY A 219 -18.05 5.65 -4.89
C GLY A 219 -17.51 6.16 -6.22
N LYS A 220 -16.62 7.13 -6.20
CA LYS A 220 -15.92 7.65 -7.38
C LYS A 220 -14.42 7.53 -7.21
N ILE A 221 -13.70 7.55 -8.33
CA ILE A 221 -12.23 7.58 -8.33
C ILE A 221 -11.79 8.84 -9.05
N GLN A 222 -11.00 9.66 -8.36
CA GLN A 222 -10.50 10.92 -8.91
C GLN A 222 -8.98 10.95 -8.87
N LEU A 223 -8.35 11.37 -9.98
CA LEU A 223 -6.91 11.52 -10.08
C LEU A 223 -6.49 12.96 -9.72
N TYR A 224 -5.41 13.05 -8.94
CA TYR A 224 -4.73 14.29 -8.60
C TYR A 224 -3.27 14.20 -8.99
N ALA A 225 -2.74 15.22 -9.65
CA ALA A 225 -1.30 15.34 -9.88
C ALA A 225 -0.62 15.81 -8.60
N GLY A 226 0.50 15.18 -8.25
CA GLY A 226 1.26 15.46 -7.04
C GLY A 226 1.30 14.28 -6.06
N ASN A 227 2.08 14.43 -5.01
CA ASN A 227 2.25 13.42 -3.96
C ASN A 227 1.11 13.46 -2.92
N TYR A 228 1.22 12.63 -1.89
CA TYR A 228 0.20 12.53 -0.83
C TYR A 228 -0.01 13.86 -0.07
N ASP A 229 1.05 14.57 0.28
CA ASP A 229 0.94 15.85 1.02
C ASP A 229 0.25 16.91 0.17
N PHE A 230 0.60 17.02 -1.10
CA PHE A 230 -0.06 17.93 -2.03
C PHE A 230 -1.55 17.62 -2.19
N TRP A 231 -1.91 16.34 -2.31
CA TRP A 231 -3.31 15.90 -2.34
C TRP A 231 -4.03 16.29 -1.04
N TYR A 232 -3.41 16.04 0.12
CA TYR A 232 -4.00 16.33 1.41
C TYR A 232 -4.29 17.82 1.59
N GLU A 233 -3.30 18.66 1.34
CA GLU A 233 -3.43 20.12 1.44
C GLU A 233 -4.46 20.66 0.45
N SER A 234 -4.43 20.22 -0.81
CA SER A 234 -5.39 20.60 -1.84
C SER A 234 -6.81 20.19 -1.50
N SER A 235 -7.01 19.00 -0.96
CA SER A 235 -8.33 18.50 -0.54
C SER A 235 -8.90 19.31 0.63
N GLN A 236 -8.06 19.66 1.61
CA GLN A 236 -8.46 20.52 2.74
C GLN A 236 -8.84 21.94 2.28
N LEU A 237 -8.04 22.50 1.38
CA LEU A 237 -8.31 23.83 0.81
C LEU A 237 -9.63 23.83 0.04
N MET A 238 -9.87 22.81 -0.79
CA MET A 238 -11.13 22.69 -1.56
C MET A 238 -12.34 22.62 -0.64
N VAL A 239 -12.31 21.79 0.42
CA VAL A 239 -13.40 21.70 1.40
C VAL A 239 -13.62 23.04 2.09
N LYS A 240 -12.56 23.76 2.46
CA LYS A 240 -12.65 25.09 3.06
C LYS A 240 -13.31 26.10 2.12
N GLN A 241 -12.91 26.12 0.85
CA GLN A 241 -13.47 27.00 -0.17
C GLN A 241 -14.97 26.70 -0.42
N MET A 242 -15.34 25.41 -0.50
CA MET A 242 -16.73 25.00 -0.66
C MET A 242 -17.59 25.43 0.53
N LYS A 243 -17.10 25.26 1.77
CA LYS A 243 -17.79 25.72 2.99
C LYS A 243 -17.99 27.24 2.97
N GLU A 244 -16.99 28.00 2.58
CA GLU A 244 -17.07 29.45 2.50
C GLU A 244 -18.03 29.91 1.38
N ALA A 245 -17.99 29.25 0.23
CA ALA A 245 -18.94 29.51 -0.86
C ALA A 245 -20.37 29.20 -0.43
N ASN A 246 -20.62 28.08 0.24
CA ASN A 246 -21.95 27.75 0.77
C ASN A 246 -22.42 28.76 1.80
N ARG A 247 -21.55 29.20 2.72
CA ARG A 247 -21.89 30.24 3.69
C ARG A 247 -22.38 31.52 2.99
N LYS A 248 -21.66 31.97 1.95
CA LYS A 248 -22.08 33.14 1.17
C LYS A 248 -23.41 32.91 0.45
N LYS A 249 -23.65 31.71 -0.06
CA LYS A 249 -24.93 31.33 -0.66
C LYS A 249 -26.06 31.33 0.37
N GLU A 250 -25.83 30.79 1.58
CA GLU A 250 -26.78 30.78 2.69
C GLU A 250 -27.12 32.17 3.17
N GLU A 251 -26.13 33.05 3.33
CA GLU A 251 -26.36 34.48 3.64
C GLU A 251 -27.25 35.14 2.58
N LYS A 252 -26.96 34.85 1.30
CA LYS A 252 -27.78 35.38 0.18
C LYS A 252 -29.19 34.83 0.16
N ILE A 253 -29.36 33.55 0.44
CA ILE A 253 -30.67 32.90 0.58
C ILE A 253 -31.48 33.62 1.69
N LYS A 254 -30.86 33.84 2.85
CA LYS A 254 -31.49 34.51 3.99
C LYS A 254 -31.93 35.96 3.61
N GLU A 255 -31.06 36.75 3.00
CA GLU A 255 -31.39 38.10 2.51
C GLU A 255 -32.57 38.08 1.54
N LEU A 256 -32.58 37.17 0.58
CA LEU A 256 -33.66 37.04 -0.39
C LEU A 256 -34.97 36.62 0.27
N GLN A 257 -34.95 35.68 1.21
CA GLN A 257 -36.12 35.24 1.97
C GLN A 257 -36.69 36.36 2.81
N GLU A 258 -35.88 37.12 3.54
CA GLU A 258 -36.32 38.27 4.36
C GLU A 258 -36.92 39.34 3.48
N PHE A 259 -36.35 39.63 2.31
CA PHE A 259 -36.92 40.59 1.37
C PHE A 259 -38.28 40.12 0.82
N ILE A 260 -38.36 38.85 0.40
CA ILE A 260 -39.62 38.30 -0.12
C ILE A 260 -40.71 38.34 0.97
N GLN A 261 -40.39 37.93 2.19
CA GLN A 261 -41.35 37.96 3.30
C GLN A 261 -41.85 39.38 3.59
N ARG A 262 -40.96 40.37 3.60
CA ARG A 262 -41.28 41.75 3.91
C ARG A 262 -42.12 42.45 2.84
N PHE A 263 -41.93 42.12 1.56
CA PHE A 263 -42.51 42.86 0.44
C PHE A 263 -43.48 42.04 -0.43
N SER A 264 -43.76 40.79 -0.13
CA SER A 264 -44.68 39.93 -0.90
C SER A 264 -46.11 40.46 -0.95
N ALA A 265 -46.57 41.11 0.11
CA ALA A 265 -47.90 41.67 0.22
C ALA A 265 -48.01 43.13 -0.32
N ASN A 266 -46.92 43.76 -0.76
CA ASN A 266 -46.87 45.12 -1.22
C ASN A 266 -47.02 45.20 -2.75
N ALA A 267 -48.14 45.70 -3.25
CA ALA A 267 -48.45 45.75 -4.67
C ALA A 267 -47.42 46.51 -5.53
N SER A 268 -46.80 47.60 -5.01
CA SER A 268 -45.74 48.32 -5.73
C SER A 268 -44.43 47.61 -5.86
N LYS A 269 -44.13 46.65 -4.99
CA LYS A 269 -42.89 45.86 -4.96
C LYS A 269 -43.06 44.39 -5.35
N SER A 270 -44.27 43.96 -5.71
CA SER A 270 -44.61 42.58 -6.06
C SER A 270 -43.73 42.03 -7.21
N LYS A 271 -43.49 42.81 -8.26
CA LYS A 271 -42.60 42.43 -9.37
C LYS A 271 -41.15 42.17 -8.90
N GLN A 272 -40.64 42.97 -7.96
CA GLN A 272 -39.32 42.79 -7.39
C GLN A 272 -39.25 41.53 -6.50
N ALA A 273 -40.30 41.29 -5.70
CA ALA A 273 -40.40 40.08 -4.89
C ALA A 273 -40.44 38.82 -5.76
N THR A 274 -41.19 38.83 -6.87
CA THR A 274 -41.23 37.71 -7.84
C THR A 274 -39.87 37.48 -8.51
N SER A 275 -39.18 38.55 -8.91
CA SER A 275 -37.81 38.43 -9.48
C SER A 275 -36.83 37.81 -8.48
N ARG A 276 -36.88 38.22 -7.21
CA ARG A 276 -36.02 37.67 -6.15
C ARG A 276 -36.39 36.23 -5.77
N LYS A 277 -37.65 35.83 -5.85
CA LYS A 277 -38.08 34.46 -5.70
C LYS A 277 -37.47 33.57 -6.77
N ARG A 278 -37.48 34.00 -8.03
CA ARG A 278 -36.79 33.26 -9.12
C ARG A 278 -35.28 33.22 -8.95
N ALA A 279 -34.67 34.25 -8.37
CA ALA A 279 -33.25 34.24 -8.05
C ALA A 279 -32.94 33.25 -6.90
N LEU A 280 -33.82 33.16 -5.90
CA LEU A 280 -33.68 32.17 -4.81
C LEU A 280 -33.79 30.75 -5.31
N GLU A 281 -34.71 30.44 -6.22
CA GLU A 281 -34.90 29.13 -6.83
C GLU A 281 -33.68 28.62 -7.63
N LYS A 282 -32.80 29.55 -8.06
CA LYS A 282 -31.55 29.21 -8.79
C LYS A 282 -30.35 29.01 -7.93
N ILE A 283 -30.42 29.28 -6.63
CA ILE A 283 -29.27 29.09 -5.72
C ILE A 283 -29.27 27.65 -5.23
N GLU A 284 -28.31 26.91 -5.70
CA GLU A 284 -28.02 25.56 -5.21
C GLU A 284 -26.81 25.59 -4.26
N LEU A 285 -26.95 24.96 -3.12
CA LEU A 285 -25.85 24.73 -2.21
C LEU A 285 -25.03 23.52 -2.69
N ASP A 286 -23.72 23.63 -2.62
CA ASP A 286 -22.84 22.51 -2.91
C ASP A 286 -23.03 21.44 -1.82
N ASP A 287 -23.21 20.19 -2.23
CA ASP A 287 -23.32 19.05 -1.32
C ASP A 287 -21.95 18.72 -0.73
N ILE A 288 -21.61 19.32 0.40
CA ILE A 288 -20.40 19.05 1.14
C ILE A 288 -20.63 17.82 2.00
N ARG A 289 -20.41 16.65 1.43
CA ARG A 289 -20.49 15.41 2.18
C ARG A 289 -19.31 15.29 3.14
N PRO A 290 -19.54 14.91 4.39
CA PRO A 290 -18.43 14.59 5.29
C PRO A 290 -17.66 13.41 4.71
N SER A 291 -16.31 13.50 4.66
CA SER A 291 -15.47 12.42 4.12
C SER A 291 -15.90 11.06 4.65
N SER A 292 -15.92 10.05 3.80
CA SER A 292 -16.14 8.65 4.20
C SER A 292 -15.02 8.12 5.10
N ARG A 293 -13.90 8.85 5.17
CA ARG A 293 -12.78 8.58 6.07
C ARG A 293 -13.12 9.04 7.49
N LYS A 294 -13.75 8.15 8.25
CA LYS A 294 -14.01 8.38 9.68
C LYS A 294 -12.80 7.90 10.48
N TYR A 295 -12.19 8.80 11.23
CA TYR A 295 -11.20 8.42 12.23
C TYR A 295 -11.95 8.01 13.51
N PRO A 296 -11.67 6.82 14.07
CA PRO A 296 -12.23 6.49 15.37
C PRO A 296 -11.64 7.47 16.39
N TYR A 297 -12.52 8.08 17.17
CA TYR A 297 -12.09 8.86 18.31
C TYR A 297 -11.80 7.89 19.47
N ILE A 298 -10.52 7.79 19.83
CA ILE A 298 -10.06 6.98 20.95
C ILE A 298 -9.49 7.94 22.00
N ASP A 299 -10.15 8.01 23.13
CA ASP A 299 -9.72 8.81 24.28
C ASP A 299 -9.16 7.87 25.36
N PHE A 300 -7.84 7.80 25.44
CA PHE A 300 -7.17 7.05 26.50
C PHE A 300 -7.09 7.90 27.75
N ARG A 301 -8.02 7.67 28.70
CA ARG A 301 -7.96 8.31 30.01
C ARG A 301 -7.34 7.36 31.02
N PRO A 302 -6.22 7.74 31.62
CA PRO A 302 -5.64 6.92 32.66
C PRO A 302 -6.61 6.84 33.87
N PHE A 303 -6.78 5.66 34.43
CA PHE A 303 -7.60 5.45 35.63
C PHE A 303 -7.01 6.18 36.84
N ARG A 304 -5.68 6.33 36.84
CA ARG A 304 -4.92 7.11 37.82
C ARG A 304 -3.71 7.74 37.19
N GLU A 305 -3.18 8.81 37.74
CA GLU A 305 -1.94 9.41 37.26
C GLU A 305 -0.76 8.45 37.44
N ILE A 306 0.09 8.37 36.42
CA ILE A 306 1.30 7.56 36.39
C ILE A 306 2.43 8.38 37.03
N GLY A 307 3.28 7.75 37.84
CA GLY A 307 4.52 8.35 38.34
C GLY A 307 5.51 8.69 37.23
N ASN A 308 6.55 9.44 37.54
CA ASN A 308 7.56 9.84 36.55
C ASN A 308 8.37 8.68 36.00
N GLU A 309 8.72 7.69 36.83
CA GLU A 309 9.39 6.46 36.39
C GLU A 309 8.35 5.41 36.03
N VAL A 310 8.30 5.07 34.77
CA VAL A 310 7.32 4.11 34.22
C VAL A 310 7.92 2.73 34.09
N LEU A 311 9.14 2.62 33.56
CA LEU A 311 9.84 1.36 33.37
C LEU A 311 11.36 1.59 33.45
N THR A 312 12.03 0.75 34.22
CA THR A 312 13.49 0.68 34.25
C THR A 312 13.91 -0.74 33.84
N VAL A 313 14.82 -0.85 32.90
CA VAL A 313 15.41 -2.09 32.42
C VAL A 313 16.92 -2.02 32.61
N GLU A 314 17.53 -3.04 33.21
CA GLU A 314 18.94 -3.08 33.54
C GLU A 314 19.55 -4.40 33.05
N ASN A 315 20.54 -4.31 32.14
CA ASN A 315 21.35 -5.42 31.64
C ASN A 315 20.56 -6.66 31.20
N LEU A 316 19.40 -6.44 30.57
CA LEU A 316 18.49 -7.51 30.17
C LEU A 316 19.07 -8.34 29.05
N SER A 317 19.21 -9.65 29.25
CA SER A 317 19.71 -10.58 28.24
C SER A 317 18.79 -11.80 28.13
N LYS A 318 18.67 -12.33 26.91
CA LYS A 318 17.92 -13.55 26.63
C LYS A 318 18.53 -14.34 25.47
N THR A 319 18.72 -15.64 25.70
CA THR A 319 19.19 -16.61 24.71
C THR A 319 18.07 -17.61 24.42
N ILE A 320 17.78 -17.89 23.17
CA ILE A 320 16.77 -18.87 22.75
C ILE A 320 17.40 -19.77 21.68
N ASP A 321 17.29 -21.09 21.88
CA ASP A 321 17.84 -22.13 20.98
C ASP A 321 19.34 -21.93 20.69
N GLY A 322 20.10 -21.44 21.69
CA GLY A 322 21.55 -21.18 21.56
C GLY A 322 21.91 -19.85 20.88
N GLU A 323 20.95 -19.11 20.39
CA GLU A 323 21.13 -17.77 19.84
C GLU A 323 20.85 -16.69 20.88
N LYS A 324 21.77 -15.75 21.06
CA LYS A 324 21.61 -14.60 21.95
C LYS A 324 20.72 -13.55 21.28
N ILE A 325 19.46 -13.49 21.70
CA ILE A 325 18.43 -12.60 21.10
C ILE A 325 18.50 -11.19 21.67
N LEU A 326 18.70 -11.07 22.98
CA LEU A 326 18.89 -9.81 23.68
C LEU A 326 20.22 -9.86 24.45
N ASP A 327 21.00 -8.78 24.40
CA ASP A 327 22.31 -8.71 25.00
C ASP A 327 22.50 -7.40 25.79
N GLY A 328 22.40 -7.49 27.13
CA GLY A 328 22.71 -6.40 28.04
C GLY A 328 21.91 -5.12 27.82
N ILE A 329 20.63 -5.21 27.48
CA ILE A 329 19.81 -4.04 27.18
C ILE A 329 19.47 -3.28 28.46
N SER A 330 19.71 -1.96 28.45
CA SER A 330 19.39 -1.08 29.57
C SER A 330 18.77 0.22 29.07
N PHE A 331 17.63 0.60 29.63
CA PHE A 331 16.96 1.88 29.35
C PHE A 331 15.94 2.22 30.46
N THR A 332 15.54 3.47 30.51
CA THR A 332 14.48 3.95 31.43
C THR A 332 13.44 4.73 30.63
N LEU A 333 12.18 4.49 30.91
CA LEU A 333 11.05 5.22 30.35
C LEU A 333 10.38 6.08 31.40
N THR A 334 10.06 7.30 31.00
CA THR A 334 9.32 8.26 31.80
C THR A 334 7.88 8.43 31.29
N ARG A 335 7.04 9.09 32.06
CA ARG A 335 5.60 9.26 31.81
C ARG A 335 5.23 9.75 30.42
N ASP A 336 6.03 10.63 29.83
CA ASP A 336 5.70 11.28 28.55
C ASP A 336 6.39 10.64 27.35
N ASN A 337 7.08 9.51 27.56
CA ASN A 337 7.79 8.85 26.47
C ASN A 337 6.82 8.04 25.58
N LYS A 338 6.99 8.18 24.27
CA LYS A 338 6.49 7.27 23.24
C LYS A 338 7.70 6.66 22.53
N VAL A 339 7.88 5.37 22.64
CA VAL A 339 9.06 4.68 22.14
C VAL A 339 8.67 3.72 21.04
N ALA A 340 9.35 3.81 19.90
CA ALA A 340 9.24 2.84 18.80
C ALA A 340 10.49 1.96 18.82
N LEU A 341 10.29 0.65 18.80
CA LEU A 341 11.36 -0.33 18.57
C LEU A 341 11.55 -0.54 17.08
N VAL A 342 12.73 -0.20 16.59
CA VAL A 342 13.11 -0.36 15.19
C VAL A 342 14.30 -1.28 15.06
N GLY A 343 14.42 -1.98 13.95
CA GLY A 343 15.53 -2.88 13.66
C GLY A 343 15.11 -4.11 12.85
N PRO A 344 16.07 -4.80 12.25
CA PRO A 344 15.79 -5.94 11.36
C PRO A 344 15.35 -7.21 12.13
N ASN A 345 15.71 -7.36 13.41
CA ASN A 345 15.42 -8.56 14.19
C ASN A 345 14.03 -8.47 14.86
N GLU A 346 12.99 -8.95 14.14
CA GLU A 346 11.60 -9.00 14.65
C GLU A 346 11.47 -9.90 15.89
N ARG A 347 12.25 -10.99 15.94
CA ARG A 347 12.25 -11.92 17.08
C ARG A 347 12.72 -11.21 18.36
N ALA A 348 13.75 -10.37 18.26
CA ALA A 348 14.25 -9.60 19.40
C ALA A 348 13.20 -8.62 19.95
N LYS A 349 12.49 -7.94 19.07
CA LYS A 349 11.40 -7.02 19.46
C LYS A 349 10.28 -7.76 20.20
N THR A 350 9.85 -8.89 19.66
CA THR A 350 8.79 -9.73 20.26
C THR A 350 9.23 -10.26 21.62
N VAL A 351 10.45 -10.80 21.73
CA VAL A 351 11.00 -11.34 22.98
C VAL A 351 11.09 -10.26 24.07
N LEU A 352 11.52 -9.05 23.71
CA LEU A 352 11.56 -7.94 24.66
C LEU A 352 10.16 -7.63 25.20
N PHE A 353 9.14 -7.54 24.36
CA PHE A 353 7.76 -7.32 24.80
C PHE A 353 7.23 -8.47 25.67
N GLN A 354 7.53 -9.72 25.33
CA GLN A 354 7.13 -10.88 26.13
C GLN A 354 7.77 -10.87 27.51
N ILE A 355 9.03 -10.47 27.64
CA ILE A 355 9.69 -10.31 28.94
C ILE A 355 9.05 -9.19 29.73
N LEU A 356 8.88 -8.00 29.14
CA LEU A 356 8.32 -6.84 29.82
C LEU A 356 6.84 -7.03 30.21
N SER A 357 6.11 -7.88 29.50
CA SER A 357 4.72 -8.26 29.83
C SER A 357 4.63 -9.42 30.84
N GLY A 358 5.76 -9.98 31.27
CA GLY A 358 5.80 -11.10 32.22
C GLY A 358 5.43 -12.47 31.62
N GLN A 359 5.40 -12.59 30.29
CA GLN A 359 5.16 -13.88 29.60
C GLN A 359 6.41 -14.72 29.46
N MET A 360 7.59 -14.12 29.61
CA MET A 360 8.88 -14.78 29.51
C MET A 360 9.84 -14.21 30.56
N GLU A 361 10.65 -15.07 31.17
CA GLU A 361 11.70 -14.64 32.10
C GLU A 361 12.99 -14.31 31.35
N PRO A 362 13.72 -13.24 31.74
CA PRO A 362 15.04 -12.98 31.22
C PRO A 362 16.06 -14.00 31.75
N ASP A 363 17.16 -14.20 31.04
CA ASP A 363 18.26 -15.05 31.53
C ASP A 363 19.19 -14.24 32.46
N GLU A 364 19.40 -12.96 32.15
CA GLU A 364 20.20 -12.03 32.95
C GLU A 364 19.53 -10.66 32.97
N GLY A 365 19.89 -9.88 34.00
CA GLY A 365 19.35 -8.53 34.19
C GLY A 365 17.99 -8.51 34.88
N SER A 366 17.41 -7.35 34.94
CA SER A 366 16.12 -7.14 35.59
C SER A 366 15.33 -6.02 34.93
N TYR A 367 14.03 -6.01 35.19
CA TYR A 367 13.17 -4.89 34.82
C TYR A 367 12.20 -4.59 35.97
N LYS A 368 11.79 -3.33 36.06
CA LYS A 368 10.88 -2.87 37.07
C LYS A 368 9.89 -1.87 36.51
N TRP A 369 8.62 -2.17 36.65
CA TRP A 369 7.53 -1.24 36.37
C TRP A 369 7.27 -0.31 37.53
N GLY A 370 6.89 0.94 37.25
CA GLY A 370 6.47 1.89 38.26
C GLY A 370 5.27 1.39 39.05
N LEU A 371 5.21 1.72 40.37
CA LEU A 371 4.16 1.26 41.28
C LEU A 371 2.73 1.62 40.86
N THR A 372 2.59 2.69 40.07
CA THR A 372 1.28 3.18 39.60
C THR A 372 1.00 2.79 38.15
N THR A 373 1.84 1.95 37.56
CA THR A 373 1.75 1.54 36.16
C THR A 373 0.94 0.27 36.01
N THR A 374 0.05 0.24 35.01
CA THR A 374 -0.61 -0.98 34.53
C THR A 374 -0.25 -1.14 33.07
N GLN A 375 -0.02 -2.38 32.65
CA GLN A 375 0.38 -2.72 31.29
C GLN A 375 -0.67 -3.55 30.59
N SER A 376 -0.74 -3.43 29.29
CA SER A 376 -1.53 -4.27 28.40
C SER A 376 -0.68 -4.64 27.18
N TYR A 377 -0.76 -5.91 26.77
CA TYR A 377 0.00 -6.47 25.66
C TYR A 377 -0.90 -7.34 24.79
#